data_b27a252379d39380a803dce5a4919069
#
_entry.id   b27a252379d39380a803dce5a4919069
#
_cell.length_a   1.000
_cell.length_b   1.000
_cell.length_c   1.000
_cell.angle_alpha   90.00
_cell.angle_beta   90.00
_cell.angle_gamma   90.00
#
_symmetry.space_group_name_H-M   'P 1'
#
loop_
_entity.id
_entity.type
_entity.pdbx_description
1 polymer ?
#
loop_
_entity_poly.entity_id
_entity_poly.type
_entity_poly.pdbx_seq_one_letter_code
_entity_poly.pdbx_strand_id
1 'polypeptide(L)'
;MLSLSTHGPADALAHFSSARIGLLYKLIRRLIVPGTRLTVAAVCASLLAACSGGGGSPAATSGGGSAPASSSRANVTFQMQWAASSASASAVQAATLRRSPKYLAPTALSVSIEVLGTSTTTTTTPDIEYMNSPQSTLTFAAPTGLDTFEIETYDETNGKGNVLSSAFVTQTVSSGSANVVSAILNGVIKSLALSVSPLQPAAGTASTMTVSATGYDADGNVIVGPGAYAAPIALSIVDPANSGALSLSTAVLQQPGAKSTLSYNGKILLSASVSASLVGVTPSMVTIAPTPTVTTYPLPQAGSGPLSLTVDSANNLWFVENGANKIGELPYGTTTFTEHPVPTLSAGLNGIAVGLDGRIWFTEESQNKIGAMTTAGGFSEFPTSPSNAGPTGITERGDGTMWYAGEIGDDVGYRSESVNYGGSVSVPTANAEPFGVAVGPNGLYFTEGEAGKIGVLFVGASSPAEHAITLPAGDNAPPGPQGIVEGPDANMWFTDYNTSAIGRFSTSNSSIVEYPTPTPNAAPEYITVDPDGAMWFTEPAANKIGRITTDGTITEYSVAPSCLTPVGIAVRSNGVVWVTCYDSGALARLVY
;
A
#
# COMPACT_ATOMS: atom_id res chain seq x y z
N MET A 1 21.03 36.42 5.64
CA MET A 1 20.41 37.47 6.48
C MET A 1 18.93 37.09 6.63
N LEU A 2 18.58 36.43 7.69
CA LEU A 2 17.22 36.08 8.06
C LEU A 2 16.94 36.79 9.40
N SER A 3 15.97 37.69 9.41
CA SER A 3 15.52 38.40 10.59
C SER A 3 14.62 37.50 11.43
N LEU A 4 15.03 37.20 12.65
CA LEU A 4 14.19 36.59 13.68
C LEU A 4 13.30 37.68 14.30
N SER A 5 11.98 37.53 14.19
CA SER A 5 11.02 38.29 14.97
C SER A 5 10.79 37.59 16.31
N THR A 6 11.06 38.32 17.38
CA THR A 6 10.86 37.92 18.78
C THR A 6 9.37 38.01 19.12
N HIS A 7 8.69 36.88 19.39
CA HIS A 7 7.47 36.82 20.19
C HIS A 7 7.73 35.88 21.38
N GLY A 8 7.40 36.35 22.57
CA GLY A 8 7.75 35.73 23.85
C GLY A 8 6.93 34.46 24.14
N PRO A 9 7.39 33.64 25.09
CA PRO A 9 6.86 32.29 25.34
C PRO A 9 5.61 32.21 26.24
N ALA A 10 4.79 33.25 26.33
CA ALA A 10 3.69 33.31 27.30
C ALA A 10 2.36 32.69 26.84
N ASP A 11 2.12 32.48 25.54
CA ASP A 11 0.78 32.08 25.05
C ASP A 11 0.60 30.57 24.75
N ALA A 12 1.62 29.75 25.01
CA ALA A 12 1.56 28.32 24.65
C ALA A 12 1.14 27.38 25.80
N LEU A 13 0.87 27.86 27.00
CA LEU A 13 0.66 27.00 28.19
C LEU A 13 -0.78 26.91 28.73
N ALA A 14 -1.75 27.52 28.09
CA ALA A 14 -3.12 27.61 28.64
C ALA A 14 -4.03 26.39 28.41
N HIS A 15 -3.59 25.31 27.71
CA HIS A 15 -4.43 24.15 27.35
C HIS A 15 -3.81 22.77 27.59
N PHE A 16 -3.10 22.55 28.69
CA PHE A 16 -2.65 21.21 29.06
C PHE A 16 -3.47 20.62 30.20
N SER A 17 -4.21 19.54 29.93
CA SER A 17 -4.90 18.78 30.98
C SER A 17 -3.90 17.99 31.85
N SER A 18 -4.27 17.71 33.11
CA SER A 18 -3.48 16.98 34.10
C SER A 18 -2.92 15.64 33.63
N ALA A 19 -3.57 14.99 32.68
CA ALA A 19 -3.11 13.73 32.08
C ALA A 19 -1.83 13.87 31.23
N ARG A 20 -1.56 15.05 30.66
CA ARG A 20 -0.35 15.29 29.86
C ARG A 20 0.89 15.57 30.72
N ILE A 21 0.71 16.08 31.93
CA ILE A 21 1.81 16.30 32.88
C ILE A 21 2.38 14.95 33.36
N GLY A 22 1.53 13.96 33.61
CA GLY A 22 1.96 12.61 33.96
C GLY A 22 2.75 11.90 32.86
N LEU A 23 2.38 12.14 31.59
CA LEU A 23 3.09 11.57 30.43
C LEU A 23 4.48 12.20 30.24
N LEU A 24 4.61 13.51 30.48
CA LEU A 24 5.89 14.23 30.39
C LEU A 24 6.84 13.78 31.49
N TYR A 25 6.33 13.52 32.69
CA TYR A 25 7.10 13.00 33.83
C TYR A 25 7.65 11.59 33.56
N LYS A 26 6.84 10.70 32.95
CA LYS A 26 7.27 9.36 32.52
C LYS A 26 8.31 9.40 31.40
N LEU A 27 8.21 10.36 30.48
CA LEU A 27 9.17 10.52 29.36
C LEU A 27 10.54 10.97 29.89
N ILE A 28 10.59 11.88 30.87
CA ILE A 28 11.83 12.36 31.50
C ILE A 28 12.48 11.26 32.33
N ARG A 29 11.71 10.40 33.01
CA ARG A 29 12.24 9.27 33.81
C ARG A 29 12.92 8.19 32.95
N ARG A 30 12.50 8.00 31.68
CA ARG A 30 13.09 7.03 30.72
C ARG A 30 14.38 7.52 30.04
N LEU A 31 14.67 8.81 30.09
CA LEU A 31 15.86 9.41 29.46
C LEU A 31 17.09 9.47 30.39
N ILE A 32 16.97 9.05 31.66
CA ILE A 32 18.07 9.12 32.63
C ILE A 32 18.69 7.72 32.79
N VAL A 33 19.93 7.60 32.35
CA VAL A 33 20.79 6.41 32.53
C VAL A 33 21.02 6.17 34.03
N PRO A 34 21.08 4.92 34.54
CA PRO A 34 21.33 4.61 35.95
C PRO A 34 22.70 5.13 36.38
N GLY A 35 22.73 6.12 37.26
CA GLY A 35 23.97 6.68 37.82
C GLY A 35 23.95 8.17 38.18
N THR A 36 23.01 8.97 37.66
CA THR A 36 22.93 10.40 37.92
C THR A 36 21.59 10.79 38.56
N ARG A 37 21.51 10.70 39.89
CA ARG A 37 20.29 11.00 40.66
C ARG A 37 20.15 12.48 41.09
N LEU A 38 20.83 13.42 40.45
CA LEU A 38 20.71 14.83 40.86
C LEU A 38 20.37 15.69 39.65
N THR A 39 19.16 16.22 39.62
CA THR A 39 18.80 17.51 39.01
C THR A 39 17.35 17.66 38.53
N VAL A 40 16.54 16.62 38.55
CA VAL A 40 15.15 16.73 38.03
C VAL A 40 14.21 17.44 39.00
N ALA A 41 14.45 17.31 40.30
CA ALA A 41 13.65 18.00 41.34
C ALA A 41 13.83 19.54 41.33
N ALA A 42 15.04 20.02 40.98
CA ALA A 42 15.34 21.45 40.93
C ALA A 42 14.71 22.16 39.72
N VAL A 43 14.53 21.44 38.59
CA VAL A 43 13.90 22.02 37.39
C VAL A 43 12.38 22.13 37.54
N CYS A 44 11.74 21.18 38.23
CA CYS A 44 10.28 21.25 38.49
C CYS A 44 9.94 22.35 39.50
N ALA A 45 10.80 22.58 40.50
CA ALA A 45 10.58 23.65 41.50
C ALA A 45 10.73 25.06 40.92
N SER A 46 11.64 25.25 39.96
CA SER A 46 11.82 26.54 39.28
C SER A 46 10.71 26.90 38.29
N LEU A 47 10.03 25.90 37.70
CA LEU A 47 8.87 26.12 36.81
C LEU A 47 7.57 26.44 37.56
N LEU A 48 7.41 25.96 38.83
CA LEU A 48 6.27 26.27 39.67
C LEU A 48 6.39 27.65 40.35
N ALA A 49 7.61 28.18 40.59
CA ALA A 49 7.85 29.49 41.16
C ALA A 49 7.62 30.67 40.19
N ALA A 50 7.53 30.41 38.89
CA ALA A 50 7.31 31.43 37.85
C ALA A 50 5.83 31.81 37.65
N CYS A 51 4.87 31.12 38.27
CA CYS A 51 3.43 31.36 38.12
C CYS A 51 2.74 32.09 39.26
N SER A 52 3.48 32.62 40.27
CA SER A 52 2.87 33.41 41.36
C SER A 52 3.53 34.77 41.48
N GLY A 53 3.21 35.67 40.57
CA GLY A 53 3.60 37.08 40.65
C GLY A 53 2.38 37.99 40.58
N GLY A 54 2.01 38.60 41.72
CA GLY A 54 1.01 39.68 41.69
C GLY A 54 0.53 40.14 43.08
N GLY A 55 1.29 41.00 43.74
CA GLY A 55 0.78 42.18 44.43
C GLY A 55 0.24 42.07 45.85
N GLY A 56 0.96 42.70 46.83
CA GLY A 56 0.34 43.29 48.02
C GLY A 56 0.98 42.89 49.35
N SER A 57 1.99 43.66 49.82
CA SER A 57 2.34 43.68 51.24
C SER A 57 1.23 44.34 52.04
N PRO A 58 0.98 43.91 53.27
CA PRO A 58 1.55 44.60 54.40
C PRO A 58 1.97 43.79 55.66
N ALA A 59 2.95 44.30 56.34
CA ALA A 59 3.21 44.33 57.79
C ALA A 59 3.41 43.00 58.55
N ALA A 60 4.60 42.94 59.10
CA ALA A 60 5.06 42.00 60.10
C ALA A 60 4.27 42.03 61.40
N THR A 61 3.91 40.81 61.89
CA THR A 61 3.74 40.56 63.34
C THR A 61 4.44 39.25 63.67
N SER A 62 5.31 39.36 64.67
CA SER A 62 6.04 38.28 65.31
C SER A 62 5.12 37.27 65.99
N GLY A 63 5.37 36.01 65.85
CA GLY A 63 4.66 34.98 66.65
C GLY A 63 5.00 33.54 66.29
N GLY A 64 5.82 32.90 67.10
CA GLY A 64 5.79 31.46 67.38
C GLY A 64 6.10 30.49 66.29
N GLY A 65 7.32 29.94 66.28
CA GLY A 65 7.65 28.74 65.49
C GLY A 65 6.76 27.56 65.87
N SER A 66 5.89 27.17 64.96
CA SER A 66 5.30 25.83 64.97
C SER A 66 6.15 24.95 64.08
N ALA A 67 6.65 23.85 64.65
CA ALA A 67 7.28 22.78 63.92
C ALA A 67 6.39 22.35 62.71
N PRO A 68 6.96 21.90 61.59
CA PRO A 68 6.17 21.42 60.50
C PRO A 68 5.25 20.28 60.99
N ALA A 69 3.97 20.41 60.74
CA ALA A 69 2.99 19.37 61.09
C ALA A 69 3.44 18.07 60.46
N SER A 70 3.79 17.07 61.27
CA SER A 70 4.02 15.71 60.81
C SER A 70 2.74 15.26 60.15
N SER A 71 2.78 14.98 58.86
CA SER A 71 1.64 14.39 58.14
C SER A 71 1.25 13.10 58.88
N SER A 72 0.02 13.06 59.42
CA SER A 72 -0.47 11.84 60.06
C SER A 72 -0.50 10.72 59.03
N ARG A 73 0.01 9.55 59.43
CA ARG A 73 0.00 8.35 58.58
C ARG A 73 -1.01 7.36 59.13
N ALA A 74 -1.65 6.57 58.24
CA ALA A 74 -2.55 5.48 58.60
C ALA A 74 -2.19 4.22 57.87
N ASN A 75 -2.49 3.07 58.44
CA ASN A 75 -2.24 1.78 57.84
C ASN A 75 -3.13 1.58 56.62
N VAL A 76 -2.51 1.12 55.53
CA VAL A 76 -3.14 0.72 54.28
C VAL A 76 -2.83 -0.77 54.07
N THR A 77 -3.83 -1.56 53.71
CA THR A 77 -3.67 -2.98 53.43
C THR A 77 -3.92 -3.25 51.95
N PHE A 78 -2.92 -3.86 51.31
CA PHE A 78 -3.02 -4.36 49.96
C PHE A 78 -3.15 -5.87 50.00
N GLN A 79 -4.08 -6.44 49.21
CA GLN A 79 -4.30 -7.86 49.09
C GLN A 79 -4.14 -8.32 47.64
N MET A 80 -3.44 -9.42 47.44
CA MET A 80 -3.16 -10.00 46.13
C MET A 80 -3.35 -11.52 46.13
N GLN A 81 -3.85 -12.04 45.03
CA GLN A 81 -3.91 -13.47 44.79
C GLN A 81 -2.97 -13.83 43.64
N TRP A 82 -1.91 -14.54 43.96
CA TRP A 82 -0.94 -15.00 42.97
C TRP A 82 -1.53 -16.07 42.07
N ALA A 83 -1.06 -16.15 40.80
CA ALA A 83 -1.37 -17.28 39.94
C ALA A 83 -0.81 -18.58 40.52
N ALA A 84 -1.59 -19.65 40.50
CA ALA A 84 -1.10 -20.97 40.97
C ALA A 84 0.08 -21.41 40.09
N SER A 85 1.24 -21.71 40.73
CA SER A 85 2.39 -22.26 40.05
C SER A 85 2.03 -23.63 39.47
N SER A 86 2.18 -23.79 38.14
CA SER A 86 2.12 -25.06 37.40
C SER A 86 0.79 -25.83 37.41
N ALA A 87 -0.03 -25.51 36.45
CA ALA A 87 -0.78 -26.55 35.74
C ALA A 87 -0.56 -26.31 34.26
N SER A 88 -0.13 -27.36 33.55
CA SER A 88 0.06 -27.38 32.11
C SER A 88 -1.06 -26.63 31.39
N ALA A 89 -0.75 -25.88 30.33
CA ALA A 89 -1.62 -25.02 29.52
C ALA A 89 -2.86 -25.72 28.89
N SER A 90 -3.25 -26.89 29.34
CA SER A 90 -4.35 -27.70 28.84
C SER A 90 -5.59 -27.73 29.74
N ALA A 91 -5.62 -27.04 30.88
CA ALA A 91 -6.72 -27.14 31.85
C ALA A 91 -7.44 -25.83 32.18
N VAL A 92 -7.42 -24.82 31.30
CA VAL A 92 -8.23 -23.60 31.48
C VAL A 92 -9.45 -23.64 30.56
N GLN A 93 -10.18 -24.75 30.58
CA GLN A 93 -11.59 -24.79 30.19
C GLN A 93 -12.41 -25.30 31.37
N ALA A 94 -13.33 -24.45 31.80
CA ALA A 94 -14.34 -24.69 32.83
C ALA A 94 -13.96 -24.31 34.28
N ALA A 95 -13.94 -23.02 34.55
CA ALA A 95 -14.45 -22.49 35.81
C ALA A 95 -15.34 -21.29 35.50
N THR A 96 -16.59 -21.58 35.33
CA THR A 96 -17.65 -20.60 35.40
C THR A 96 -17.68 -19.90 36.76
N LEU A 97 -17.78 -18.56 36.70
CA LEU A 97 -18.41 -17.69 37.65
C LEU A 97 -17.55 -16.93 38.67
N ARG A 98 -17.62 -15.65 38.43
CA ARG A 98 -17.64 -14.50 39.33
C ARG A 98 -16.33 -13.75 39.55
N ARG A 99 -16.36 -12.60 38.89
CA ARG A 99 -15.48 -11.43 39.03
C ARG A 99 -14.05 -11.60 38.50
N SER A 100 -13.97 -11.15 37.28
CA SER A 100 -12.84 -10.51 36.59
C SER A 100 -11.45 -10.88 37.07
N PRO A 101 -10.73 -11.70 36.35
CA PRO A 101 -9.29 -11.79 36.52
C PRO A 101 -8.69 -10.45 36.08
N LYS A 102 -8.15 -9.77 37.05
CA LYS A 102 -7.14 -8.77 36.91
C LYS A 102 -5.96 -9.46 36.21
N TYR A 103 -5.37 -8.81 35.19
CA TYR A 103 -4.19 -9.44 34.56
C TYR A 103 -3.06 -9.55 35.59
N LEU A 104 -2.75 -10.74 35.96
CA LEU A 104 -1.56 -11.08 36.70
C LEU A 104 -0.79 -12.11 35.86
N ALA A 105 0.40 -11.71 35.40
CA ALA A 105 1.25 -12.60 34.62
C ALA A 105 1.53 -13.88 35.43
N PRO A 106 1.48 -15.08 34.83
CA PRO A 106 1.79 -16.34 35.51
C PRO A 106 3.21 -16.38 36.10
N THR A 107 4.12 -15.59 35.54
CA THR A 107 5.53 -15.47 35.94
C THR A 107 5.78 -14.37 36.95
N ALA A 108 4.77 -13.61 37.38
CA ALA A 108 4.97 -12.55 38.37
C ALA A 108 5.45 -13.10 39.71
N LEU A 109 6.58 -12.61 40.19
CA LEU A 109 7.24 -13.01 41.44
C LEU A 109 7.19 -11.95 42.51
N SER A 110 7.00 -10.67 42.16
CA SER A 110 6.82 -9.60 43.13
C SER A 110 5.88 -8.50 42.64
N VAL A 111 5.40 -7.69 43.58
CA VAL A 111 4.67 -6.45 43.35
C VAL A 111 5.32 -5.31 44.10
N SER A 112 5.44 -4.13 43.47
CA SER A 112 5.73 -2.87 44.16
C SER A 112 4.45 -2.06 44.34
N ILE A 113 4.38 -1.32 45.43
CA ILE A 113 3.33 -0.34 45.67
C ILE A 113 4.02 0.96 46.04
N GLU A 114 3.92 1.94 45.17
CA GLU A 114 4.48 3.29 45.38
C GLU A 114 3.36 4.25 45.72
N VAL A 115 3.53 5.02 46.79
CA VAL A 115 2.60 6.09 47.20
C VAL A 115 3.05 7.38 46.54
N LEU A 116 2.29 7.87 45.56
CA LEU A 116 2.65 9.09 44.82
C LEU A 116 2.25 10.40 45.52
N GLY A 117 1.40 10.34 46.55
CA GLY A 117 0.95 11.45 47.40
C GLY A 117 0.35 12.65 46.67
N THR A 118 -0.66 13.30 47.26
CA THR A 118 -1.19 14.58 46.74
C THR A 118 -0.64 15.79 47.48
N SER A 119 0.21 15.61 48.51
CA SER A 119 0.71 16.66 49.37
C SER A 119 2.07 17.21 48.93
N THR A 120 2.19 18.52 48.90
CA THR A 120 3.37 19.32 48.56
C THR A 120 4.54 19.24 49.57
N THR A 121 4.59 18.22 50.40
CA THR A 121 5.71 17.99 51.32
C THR A 121 6.73 17.06 50.67
N THR A 122 7.85 17.62 50.32
CA THR A 122 9.07 16.97 49.84
C THR A 122 9.58 15.93 50.83
N THR A 123 9.15 14.69 50.73
CA THR A 123 9.88 13.54 51.25
C THR A 123 10.88 13.09 50.19
N THR A 124 12.14 13.06 50.52
CA THR A 124 13.26 12.82 49.60
C THR A 124 13.43 11.35 49.15
N THR A 125 12.54 10.46 49.53
CA THR A 125 12.48 9.07 49.09
C THR A 125 11.03 8.68 48.83
N PRO A 126 10.70 8.09 47.66
CA PRO A 126 9.37 7.56 47.42
C PRO A 126 9.10 6.40 48.40
N ASP A 127 7.91 6.39 49.01
CA ASP A 127 7.43 5.28 49.82
C ASP A 127 7.08 4.10 48.90
N ILE A 128 8.05 3.24 48.64
CA ILE A 128 7.86 2.04 47.82
C ILE A 128 7.94 0.81 48.72
N GLU A 129 6.91 0.00 48.73
CA GLU A 129 6.85 -1.24 49.46
C GLU A 129 6.79 -2.43 48.47
N TYR A 130 7.40 -3.54 48.85
CA TYR A 130 7.47 -4.74 48.03
C TYR A 130 6.79 -5.92 48.70
N MET A 131 6.05 -6.71 47.93
CA MET A 131 5.50 -7.97 48.33
C MET A 131 5.94 -9.05 47.33
N ASN A 132 6.54 -10.15 47.84
CA ASN A 132 6.97 -11.24 47.01
C ASN A 132 5.99 -12.43 47.09
N SER A 133 5.87 -13.19 45.99
CA SER A 133 5.17 -14.46 46.01
C SER A 133 5.84 -15.44 46.99
N PRO A 134 5.09 -16.18 47.81
CA PRO A 134 3.64 -16.36 47.85
C PRO A 134 2.90 -15.45 48.86
N GLN A 135 3.50 -14.40 49.39
CA GLN A 135 2.85 -13.49 50.33
C GLN A 135 1.60 -12.84 49.67
N SER A 136 0.44 -12.90 50.33
CA SER A 136 -0.82 -12.46 49.77
C SER A 136 -1.36 -11.14 50.35
N THR A 137 -0.72 -10.62 51.39
CA THR A 137 -1.14 -9.40 52.08
C THR A 137 0.05 -8.55 52.47
N LEU A 138 0.01 -7.25 52.19
CA LEU A 138 0.99 -6.26 52.63
C LEU A 138 0.26 -5.15 53.37
N THR A 139 0.76 -4.77 54.55
CA THR A 139 0.24 -3.62 55.31
C THR A 139 1.38 -2.64 55.57
N PHE A 140 1.18 -1.40 55.20
CA PHE A 140 2.16 -0.32 55.37
C PHE A 140 1.48 0.99 55.73
N ALA A 141 2.26 1.97 56.20
CA ALA A 141 1.76 3.30 56.56
C ALA A 141 1.79 4.23 55.36
N ALA A 142 0.66 4.84 55.00
CA ALA A 142 0.55 5.88 53.98
C ALA A 142 0.09 7.23 54.61
N PRO A 143 0.36 8.39 53.98
CA PRO A 143 -0.18 9.67 54.42
C PRO A 143 -1.70 9.64 54.53
N THR A 144 -2.28 10.37 55.47
CA THR A 144 -3.74 10.54 55.51
C THR A 144 -4.17 11.61 54.51
N GLY A 145 -5.20 11.35 53.76
CA GLY A 145 -5.71 12.23 52.70
C GLY A 145 -6.02 11.45 51.42
N LEU A 146 -6.14 12.18 50.31
CA LEU A 146 -6.32 11.57 49.01
C LEU A 146 -4.96 11.21 48.44
N ASP A 147 -4.66 9.92 48.35
CA ASP A 147 -3.40 9.39 47.81
C ASP A 147 -3.62 8.61 46.53
N THR A 148 -2.61 8.64 45.65
CA THR A 148 -2.54 7.78 44.48
C THR A 148 -1.46 6.72 44.69
N PHE A 149 -1.84 5.45 44.49
CA PHE A 149 -0.97 4.29 44.57
C PHE A 149 -0.64 3.81 43.17
N GLU A 150 0.64 3.74 42.81
CA GLU A 150 1.12 3.03 41.62
C GLU A 150 1.48 1.61 42.03
N ILE A 151 0.90 0.62 41.33
CA ILE A 151 1.06 -0.79 41.62
C ILE A 151 1.61 -1.46 40.37
N GLU A 152 2.78 -2.11 40.50
CA GLU A 152 3.42 -2.80 39.39
C GLU A 152 3.81 -4.22 39.79
N THR A 153 3.68 -5.20 38.88
CA THR A 153 4.14 -6.57 39.07
C THR A 153 5.39 -6.84 38.24
N TYR A 154 6.26 -7.70 38.76
CA TYR A 154 7.58 -7.98 38.18
C TYR A 154 7.84 -9.48 38.09
N ASP A 155 8.69 -9.89 37.12
CA ASP A 155 9.16 -11.27 36.89
C ASP A 155 10.29 -11.69 37.83
N GLU A 156 10.83 -10.78 38.64
CA GLU A 156 11.81 -11.04 39.69
C GLU A 156 11.30 -10.60 41.07
N THR A 157 11.98 -11.00 42.14
CA THR A 157 11.62 -10.59 43.50
C THR A 157 12.07 -9.17 43.82
N ASN A 158 11.40 -8.53 44.79
CA ASN A 158 11.73 -7.19 45.29
C ASN A 158 11.68 -6.10 44.24
N GLY A 159 10.71 -6.12 43.31
CA GLY A 159 10.51 -5.10 42.29
C GLY A 159 11.64 -5.02 41.27
N LYS A 160 12.35 -6.11 41.06
CA LYS A 160 13.39 -6.22 40.03
C LYS A 160 12.86 -6.89 38.78
N GLY A 161 13.68 -6.85 37.71
CA GLY A 161 13.32 -7.44 36.43
C GLY A 161 12.37 -6.58 35.60
N ASN A 162 11.50 -7.21 34.83
CA ASN A 162 10.60 -6.55 33.92
C ASN A 162 9.23 -6.28 34.56
N VAL A 163 8.65 -5.12 34.26
CA VAL A 163 7.25 -4.81 34.62
C VAL A 163 6.31 -5.60 33.70
N LEU A 164 5.48 -6.46 34.29
CA LEU A 164 4.53 -7.32 33.59
C LEU A 164 3.12 -6.71 33.56
N SER A 165 2.71 -6.01 34.64
CA SER A 165 1.43 -5.29 34.67
C SER A 165 1.52 -4.09 35.60
N SER A 166 0.63 -3.10 35.40
CA SER A 166 0.56 -1.90 36.21
C SER A 166 -0.88 -1.42 36.45
N ALA A 167 -1.06 -0.67 37.53
CA ALA A 167 -2.29 0.05 37.83
C ALA A 167 -2.02 1.32 38.63
N PHE A 168 -2.91 2.31 38.46
CA PHE A 168 -3.00 3.47 39.34
C PHE A 168 -4.33 3.44 40.09
N VAL A 169 -4.30 3.63 41.41
CA VAL A 169 -5.50 3.68 42.24
C VAL A 169 -5.43 4.92 43.12
N THR A 170 -6.44 5.77 43.01
CA THR A 170 -6.58 6.93 43.90
C THR A 170 -7.61 6.60 44.98
N GLN A 171 -7.23 6.79 46.25
CA GLN A 171 -8.05 6.45 47.40
C GLN A 171 -7.79 7.42 48.55
N THR A 172 -8.86 7.75 49.33
CA THR A 172 -8.72 8.49 50.55
C THR A 172 -8.25 7.56 51.68
N VAL A 173 -7.13 7.89 52.29
CA VAL A 173 -6.57 7.20 53.46
C VAL A 173 -7.02 7.95 54.73
N SER A 174 -7.73 7.26 55.60
CA SER A 174 -8.28 7.86 56.83
C SER A 174 -7.68 7.21 58.08
N SER A 175 -7.40 8.03 59.09
CA SER A 175 -6.98 7.52 60.41
C SER A 175 -8.15 6.83 61.12
N GLY A 176 -7.84 5.68 61.74
CA GLY A 176 -8.86 4.91 62.48
C GLY A 176 -9.83 4.10 61.65
N SER A 177 -9.64 3.99 60.34
CA SER A 177 -10.42 3.20 59.42
C SER A 177 -9.57 2.09 58.79
N ALA A 178 -10.22 1.01 58.34
CA ALA A 178 -9.59 -0.02 57.51
C ALA A 178 -9.44 0.52 56.07
N ASN A 179 -8.23 0.89 55.66
CA ASN A 179 -7.92 1.33 54.30
C ASN A 179 -7.45 0.13 53.48
N VAL A 180 -8.28 -0.33 52.53
CA VAL A 180 -7.95 -1.46 51.65
C VAL A 180 -7.82 -0.93 50.22
N VAL A 181 -6.67 -1.07 49.62
CA VAL A 181 -6.43 -0.72 48.21
C VAL A 181 -6.79 -1.92 47.34
N SER A 182 -7.67 -1.68 46.38
CA SER A 182 -8.05 -2.65 45.36
C SER A 182 -7.75 -2.12 43.96
N ALA A 183 -6.98 -2.86 43.19
CA ALA A 183 -6.55 -2.46 41.86
C ALA A 183 -7.01 -3.46 40.77
N ILE A 184 -7.22 -2.97 39.57
CA ILE A 184 -7.27 -3.76 38.34
C ILE A 184 -5.92 -3.54 37.64
N LEU A 185 -5.12 -4.58 37.54
CA LEU A 185 -3.84 -4.53 36.84
C LEU A 185 -4.05 -4.61 35.34
N ASN A 186 -3.42 -3.73 34.60
CA ASN A 186 -3.41 -3.70 33.15
C ASN A 186 -2.10 -4.30 32.64
N GLY A 187 -2.17 -5.23 31.71
CA GLY A 187 -0.98 -5.87 31.15
C GLY A 187 -0.09 -4.89 30.40
N VAL A 188 1.20 -4.88 30.71
CA VAL A 188 2.22 -4.06 30.02
C VAL A 188 2.72 -4.80 28.80
N ILE A 189 2.37 -4.31 27.62
CA ILE A 189 2.76 -4.92 26.35
C ILE A 189 4.24 -4.66 26.07
N LYS A 190 4.98 -5.72 25.72
CA LYS A 190 6.38 -5.67 25.25
C LYS A 190 6.54 -6.13 23.81
N SER A 191 5.63 -6.98 23.32
CA SER A 191 5.58 -7.36 21.92
C SER A 191 4.14 -7.51 21.43
N LEU A 192 3.94 -7.42 20.11
CA LEU A 192 2.64 -7.48 19.44
C LEU A 192 2.64 -8.56 18.35
N ALA A 193 1.53 -9.28 18.23
CA ALA A 193 1.22 -10.06 17.04
C ALA A 193 -0.11 -9.56 16.45
N LEU A 194 -0.07 -9.15 15.18
CA LEU A 194 -1.23 -8.72 14.41
C LEU A 194 -1.76 -9.88 13.57
N SER A 195 -3.07 -10.00 13.49
CA SER A 195 -3.76 -10.98 12.64
C SER A 195 -4.88 -10.31 11.87
N VAL A 196 -5.02 -10.67 10.59
CA VAL A 196 -6.10 -10.25 9.70
C VAL A 196 -6.72 -11.50 9.07
N SER A 197 -8.03 -11.61 9.07
CA SER A 197 -8.73 -12.79 8.53
C SER A 197 -10.07 -12.43 7.88
N PRO A 198 -10.34 -12.87 6.63
CA PRO A 198 -9.40 -13.53 5.72
C PRO A 198 -8.25 -12.59 5.33
N LEU A 199 -7.09 -13.17 4.95
CA LEU A 199 -5.90 -12.36 4.64
C LEU A 199 -5.96 -11.75 3.23
N GLN A 200 -6.54 -12.47 2.29
CA GLN A 200 -6.60 -12.11 0.87
C GLN A 200 -8.05 -11.97 0.42
N PRO A 201 -8.59 -10.75 0.29
CA PRO A 201 -9.88 -10.53 -0.34
C PRO A 201 -9.79 -10.78 -1.87
N ALA A 202 -10.92 -11.08 -2.51
CA ALA A 202 -10.97 -11.15 -3.97
C ALA A 202 -10.87 -9.73 -4.56
N ALA A 203 -9.95 -9.51 -5.50
CA ALA A 203 -9.80 -8.23 -6.18
C ALA A 203 -11.09 -7.85 -6.92
N GLY A 204 -11.43 -6.57 -6.89
CA GLY A 204 -12.64 -6.05 -7.53
C GLY A 204 -13.95 -6.33 -6.78
N THR A 205 -13.90 -7.01 -5.62
CA THR A 205 -15.09 -7.36 -4.84
C THR A 205 -15.01 -6.78 -3.43
N ALA A 206 -15.97 -5.93 -3.09
CA ALA A 206 -16.04 -5.37 -1.74
C ALA A 206 -16.21 -6.47 -0.69
N SER A 207 -15.42 -6.43 0.38
CA SER A 207 -15.41 -7.43 1.43
C SER A 207 -14.93 -6.87 2.76
N THR A 208 -15.10 -7.65 3.82
CA THR A 208 -14.66 -7.28 5.16
C THR A 208 -13.74 -8.34 5.76
N MET A 209 -12.74 -7.89 6.50
CA MET A 209 -11.76 -8.70 7.20
C MET A 209 -11.77 -8.34 8.68
N THR A 210 -11.52 -9.30 9.55
CA THR A 210 -11.38 -9.05 10.99
C THR A 210 -9.90 -8.80 11.31
N VAL A 211 -9.62 -7.69 11.96
CA VAL A 211 -8.31 -7.32 12.48
C VAL A 211 -8.30 -7.54 13.99
N SER A 212 -7.32 -8.27 14.50
CA SER A 212 -7.06 -8.44 15.92
C SER A 212 -5.57 -8.34 16.22
N ALA A 213 -5.23 -7.82 17.39
CA ALA A 213 -3.87 -7.78 17.86
C ALA A 213 -3.77 -8.44 19.24
N THR A 214 -2.75 -9.28 19.41
CA THR A 214 -2.42 -9.92 20.67
C THR A 214 -1.20 -9.23 21.27
N GLY A 215 -1.35 -8.74 22.49
CA GLY A 215 -0.23 -8.19 23.27
C GLY A 215 0.41 -9.28 24.12
N TYR A 216 1.73 -9.26 24.22
CA TYR A 216 2.52 -10.13 25.08
C TYR A 216 3.30 -9.29 26.08
N ASP A 217 3.44 -9.80 27.32
CA ASP A 217 4.29 -9.22 28.34
C ASP A 217 5.80 -9.46 28.08
N ALA A 218 6.66 -9.09 29.02
CA ALA A 218 8.11 -9.24 28.88
C ALA A 218 8.57 -10.69 28.82
N ASP A 219 7.81 -11.60 29.42
CA ASP A 219 8.11 -13.03 29.46
C ASP A 219 7.44 -13.79 28.31
N GLY A 220 6.75 -13.09 27.41
CA GLY A 220 6.06 -13.68 26.27
C GLY A 220 4.69 -14.29 26.61
N ASN A 221 4.12 -14.03 27.79
CA ASN A 221 2.77 -14.49 28.08
C ASN A 221 1.73 -13.62 27.37
N VAL A 222 0.66 -14.26 26.88
CA VAL A 222 -0.45 -13.53 26.26
C VAL A 222 -1.20 -12.74 27.34
N ILE A 223 -1.34 -11.44 27.11
CA ILE A 223 -2.14 -10.59 27.96
C ILE A 223 -3.62 -10.87 27.67
N VAL A 224 -4.32 -11.44 28.64
CA VAL A 224 -5.74 -11.77 28.55
C VAL A 224 -6.56 -10.89 29.47
N GLY A 225 -7.80 -10.58 29.08
CA GLY A 225 -8.56 -9.62 29.85
C GLY A 225 -9.83 -10.12 30.43
N PRO A 226 -10.45 -9.40 31.40
CA PRO A 226 -11.34 -8.31 31.02
C PRO A 226 -10.79 -6.91 31.27
N GLY A 227 -9.56 -6.75 31.76
CA GLY A 227 -8.93 -5.44 31.94
C GLY A 227 -8.49 -4.81 30.61
N ALA A 228 -8.22 -3.51 30.62
CA ALA A 228 -7.62 -2.82 29.47
C ALA A 228 -6.12 -3.14 29.37
N TYR A 229 -5.52 -2.87 28.23
CA TYR A 229 -4.06 -2.75 28.12
C TYR A 229 -3.59 -1.52 28.91
N ALA A 230 -2.37 -1.56 29.46
CA ALA A 230 -1.77 -0.39 30.13
C ALA A 230 -1.66 0.83 29.19
N ALA A 231 -1.49 0.56 27.89
CA ALA A 231 -1.64 1.56 26.85
C ALA A 231 -2.33 0.91 25.63
N PRO A 232 -3.23 1.63 24.94
CA PRO A 232 -3.99 1.08 23.83
C PRO A 232 -3.10 0.80 22.62
N ILE A 233 -3.44 -0.25 21.85
CA ILE A 233 -2.78 -0.59 20.60
C ILE A 233 -3.39 0.28 19.49
N ALA A 234 -2.56 1.07 18.79
CA ALA A 234 -2.99 1.83 17.63
C ALA A 234 -2.93 0.95 16.37
N LEU A 235 -3.98 1.02 15.56
CA LEU A 235 -4.05 0.41 14.24
C LEU A 235 -3.96 1.49 13.17
N SER A 236 -3.22 1.23 12.10
CA SER A 236 -3.13 2.11 10.94
C SER A 236 -3.08 1.31 9.65
N ILE A 237 -3.49 1.95 8.55
CA ILE A 237 -3.33 1.43 7.20
C ILE A 237 -2.14 2.16 6.58
N VAL A 238 -1.23 1.39 5.99
CA VAL A 238 -0.14 1.89 5.16
C VAL A 238 -0.47 1.51 3.72
N ASP A 239 -0.89 2.48 2.93
CA ASP A 239 -1.25 2.35 1.52
C ASP A 239 -0.39 3.32 0.72
N PRO A 240 0.76 2.89 0.19
CA PRO A 240 1.71 3.76 -0.52
C PRO A 240 1.12 4.40 -1.78
N ALA A 241 0.19 3.71 -2.45
CA ALA A 241 -0.48 4.21 -3.64
C ALA A 241 -1.64 5.17 -3.33
N ASN A 242 -1.99 5.32 -2.03
CA ASN A 242 -3.14 6.13 -1.58
C ASN A 242 -4.44 5.80 -2.33
N SER A 243 -4.67 4.51 -2.59
CA SER A 243 -5.79 3.99 -3.37
C SER A 243 -7.16 4.31 -2.74
N GLY A 244 -7.19 4.49 -1.41
CA GLY A 244 -8.42 4.60 -0.63
C GLY A 244 -9.28 3.34 -0.70
N ALA A 245 -8.66 2.17 -0.94
CA ALA A 245 -9.33 0.89 -1.05
C ALA A 245 -9.70 0.28 0.30
N LEU A 246 -8.97 0.63 1.37
CA LEU A 246 -9.12 0.08 2.70
C LEU A 246 -9.59 1.12 3.72
N SER A 247 -10.38 0.68 4.70
CA SER A 247 -10.77 1.48 5.86
C SER A 247 -10.94 0.62 7.11
N LEU A 248 -10.59 1.17 8.29
CA LEU A 248 -10.75 0.52 9.59
C LEU A 248 -11.98 1.07 10.32
N SER A 249 -12.78 0.19 10.93
CA SER A 249 -13.93 0.59 11.77
C SER A 249 -13.49 1.25 13.08
N THR A 250 -12.33 0.87 13.62
CA THR A 250 -11.68 1.51 14.75
C THR A 250 -10.17 1.48 14.58
N ALA A 251 -9.51 2.59 14.90
CA ALA A 251 -8.06 2.73 14.84
C ALA A 251 -7.37 2.38 16.18
N VAL A 252 -8.11 1.92 17.17
CA VAL A 252 -7.57 1.67 18.52
C VAL A 252 -8.19 0.41 19.13
N LEU A 253 -7.34 -0.47 19.67
CA LEU A 253 -7.74 -1.62 20.47
C LEU A 253 -7.35 -1.36 21.93
N GLN A 254 -8.33 -1.20 22.81
CA GLN A 254 -8.10 -0.80 24.20
C GLN A 254 -7.95 -1.99 25.15
N GLN A 255 -8.44 -3.16 24.76
CA GLN A 255 -8.47 -4.33 25.63
C GLN A 255 -8.18 -5.62 24.88
N PRO A 256 -7.67 -6.67 25.56
CA PRO A 256 -7.48 -7.98 24.99
C PRO A 256 -8.76 -8.52 24.35
N GLY A 257 -8.61 -9.15 23.18
CA GLY A 257 -9.73 -9.69 22.42
C GLY A 257 -10.58 -8.65 21.66
N ALA A 258 -10.28 -7.35 21.78
CA ALA A 258 -10.91 -6.32 20.95
C ALA A 258 -10.53 -6.53 19.48
N LYS A 259 -11.48 -6.23 18.59
CA LYS A 259 -11.33 -6.40 17.14
C LYS A 259 -11.70 -5.13 16.41
N SER A 260 -11.10 -4.92 15.25
CA SER A 260 -11.52 -3.92 14.26
C SER A 260 -11.97 -4.64 13.00
N THR A 261 -12.85 -4.01 12.24
CA THR A 261 -13.20 -4.46 10.90
C THR A 261 -12.39 -3.66 9.90
N LEU A 262 -11.65 -4.35 9.04
CA LEU A 262 -11.01 -3.79 7.86
C LEU A 262 -11.94 -4.00 6.68
N SER A 263 -12.42 -2.92 6.08
CA SER A 263 -13.28 -2.97 4.90
C SER A 263 -12.45 -2.71 3.65
N TYR A 264 -12.56 -3.58 2.68
CA TYR A 264 -12.06 -3.43 1.32
C TYR A 264 -13.24 -3.07 0.39
N ASN A 265 -13.14 -2.00 -0.38
CA ASN A 265 -14.23 -1.49 -1.20
C ASN A 265 -14.22 -2.01 -2.67
N GLY A 266 -13.29 -2.92 -3.00
CA GLY A 266 -13.15 -3.49 -4.33
C GLY A 266 -12.35 -2.65 -5.33
N LYS A 267 -11.77 -1.50 -4.93
CA LYS A 267 -10.84 -0.77 -5.80
C LYS A 267 -9.53 -1.54 -5.94
N ILE A 268 -8.81 -1.24 -7.00
CA ILE A 268 -7.47 -1.80 -7.21
C ILE A 268 -6.57 -1.46 -6.03
N LEU A 269 -5.89 -2.49 -5.53
CA LEU A 269 -5.00 -2.42 -4.39
C LEU A 269 -3.76 -3.28 -4.68
N LEU A 270 -2.68 -2.65 -5.08
CA LEU A 270 -1.42 -3.34 -5.41
C LEU A 270 -0.80 -3.99 -4.18
N SER A 271 -0.66 -3.20 -3.12
CA SER A 271 -0.23 -3.67 -1.81
C SER A 271 -0.56 -2.63 -0.76
N ALA A 272 -1.04 -3.07 0.35
CA ALA A 272 -1.19 -2.25 1.54
C ALA A 272 -0.87 -3.09 2.77
N SER A 273 -0.62 -2.45 3.89
CA SER A 273 -0.39 -3.14 5.14
C SER A 273 -1.27 -2.57 6.24
N VAL A 274 -1.74 -3.43 7.13
CA VAL A 274 -2.26 -3.02 8.43
C VAL A 274 -1.13 -3.11 9.43
N SER A 275 -0.93 -2.07 10.20
CA SER A 275 0.08 -2.00 11.26
C SER A 275 -0.59 -1.88 12.62
N ALA A 276 -0.09 -2.65 13.59
CA ALA A 276 -0.39 -2.49 15.01
C ALA A 276 0.84 -1.91 15.70
N SER A 277 0.70 -0.80 16.40
CA SER A 277 1.81 -0.07 17.03
C SER A 277 1.49 0.38 18.45
N LEU A 278 2.55 0.48 19.25
CA LEU A 278 2.51 1.01 20.60
C LEU A 278 3.87 1.67 20.89
N VAL A 279 3.89 2.78 21.61
CA VAL A 279 5.14 3.48 21.94
C VAL A 279 6.10 2.57 22.71
N GLY A 280 7.33 2.43 22.20
CA GLY A 280 8.37 1.58 22.79
C GLY A 280 8.24 0.09 22.50
N VAL A 281 7.34 -0.30 21.59
CA VAL A 281 7.16 -1.68 21.14
C VAL A 281 7.37 -1.74 19.62
N THR A 282 8.06 -2.75 19.13
CA THR A 282 8.22 -2.97 17.68
C THR A 282 6.86 -3.17 17.03
N PRO A 283 6.50 -2.39 15.99
CA PRO A 283 5.24 -2.56 15.29
C PRO A 283 5.12 -3.95 14.66
N SER A 284 3.91 -4.52 14.68
CA SER A 284 3.56 -5.72 13.94
C SER A 284 2.76 -5.32 12.70
N MET A 285 3.10 -5.85 11.53
CA MET A 285 2.48 -5.51 10.26
C MET A 285 2.00 -6.76 9.53
N VAL A 286 0.88 -6.63 8.83
CA VAL A 286 0.33 -7.66 7.94
C VAL A 286 0.01 -7.03 6.59
N THR A 287 0.59 -7.58 5.52
CA THR A 287 0.33 -7.13 4.15
C THR A 287 -0.99 -7.68 3.64
N ILE A 288 -1.78 -6.83 3.03
CA ILE A 288 -3.04 -7.16 2.35
C ILE A 288 -2.80 -7.03 0.86
N ALA A 289 -2.84 -8.15 0.16
CA ALA A 289 -2.74 -8.21 -1.30
C ALA A 289 -3.97 -8.97 -1.82
N PRO A 290 -4.90 -8.32 -2.53
CA PRO A 290 -6.05 -9.00 -3.10
C PRO A 290 -5.64 -10.13 -4.04
N THR A 291 -6.44 -11.20 -4.08
CA THR A 291 -6.27 -12.26 -5.07
C THR A 291 -6.80 -11.75 -6.42
N PRO A 292 -5.97 -11.72 -7.48
CA PRO A 292 -6.41 -11.30 -8.80
C PRO A 292 -7.58 -12.12 -9.31
N THR A 293 -8.52 -11.46 -10.00
CA THR A 293 -9.70 -12.12 -10.58
C THR A 293 -9.75 -11.90 -12.09
N VAL A 294 -9.95 -12.98 -12.84
CA VAL A 294 -10.13 -12.96 -14.30
C VAL A 294 -11.58 -13.31 -14.62
N THR A 295 -12.23 -12.47 -15.41
CA THR A 295 -13.59 -12.70 -15.92
C THR A 295 -13.57 -12.63 -17.44
N THR A 296 -14.10 -13.62 -18.13
CA THR A 296 -14.15 -13.66 -19.58
C THR A 296 -15.54 -13.33 -20.12
N TYR A 297 -15.55 -12.70 -21.27
CA TYR A 297 -16.73 -12.26 -22.02
C TYR A 297 -16.64 -12.84 -23.43
N PRO A 298 -17.34 -13.95 -23.73
CA PRO A 298 -17.33 -14.54 -25.06
C PRO A 298 -17.88 -13.58 -26.11
N LEU A 299 -17.23 -13.51 -27.27
CA LEU A 299 -17.69 -12.71 -28.38
C LEU A 299 -18.88 -13.43 -29.09
N PRO A 300 -19.79 -12.64 -29.71
CA PRO A 300 -21.00 -13.18 -30.33
C PRO A 300 -20.72 -14.22 -31.44
N GLN A 301 -19.62 -14.06 -32.17
CA GLN A 301 -19.25 -14.97 -33.26
C GLN A 301 -18.08 -15.86 -32.83
N ALA A 302 -18.26 -17.20 -32.95
CA ALA A 302 -17.18 -18.14 -32.73
C ALA A 302 -16.10 -17.99 -33.81
N GLY A 303 -14.83 -18.12 -33.42
CA GLY A 303 -13.68 -17.95 -34.32
C GLY A 303 -13.47 -16.50 -34.80
N SER A 304 -13.95 -15.53 -34.03
CA SER A 304 -13.79 -14.11 -34.36
C SER A 304 -12.32 -13.66 -34.37
N GLY A 305 -11.40 -14.36 -33.67
CA GLY A 305 -9.97 -14.06 -33.64
C GLY A 305 -9.68 -12.62 -33.25
N PRO A 306 -10.04 -12.18 -32.02
CA PRO A 306 -9.79 -10.80 -31.61
C PRO A 306 -8.30 -10.56 -31.42
N LEU A 307 -7.74 -9.48 -32.00
CA LEU A 307 -6.34 -9.09 -31.91
C LEU A 307 -6.18 -7.81 -31.05
N SER A 308 -5.79 -6.72 -31.67
CA SER A 308 -5.54 -5.46 -30.97
C SER A 308 -6.80 -4.84 -30.37
N LEU A 309 -6.63 -4.11 -29.26
CA LEU A 309 -7.72 -3.33 -28.64
C LEU A 309 -7.22 -1.98 -28.11
N THR A 310 -8.15 -1.04 -27.96
CA THR A 310 -7.89 0.31 -27.44
C THR A 310 -9.05 0.78 -26.57
N VAL A 311 -8.85 1.89 -25.83
CA VAL A 311 -9.86 2.51 -24.97
C VAL A 311 -10.08 3.95 -25.43
N ASP A 312 -11.35 4.35 -25.62
CA ASP A 312 -11.69 5.73 -25.94
C ASP A 312 -11.81 6.60 -24.68
N SER A 313 -12.01 7.91 -24.86
CA SER A 313 -12.14 8.88 -23.78
C SER A 313 -13.37 8.66 -22.88
N ALA A 314 -14.37 7.90 -23.35
CA ALA A 314 -15.55 7.49 -22.59
C ALA A 314 -15.33 6.15 -21.85
N ASN A 315 -14.11 5.58 -21.91
CA ASN A 315 -13.74 4.27 -21.40
C ASN A 315 -14.44 3.08 -22.11
N ASN A 316 -14.98 3.26 -23.32
CA ASN A 316 -15.40 2.12 -24.13
C ASN A 316 -14.18 1.38 -24.65
N LEU A 317 -14.27 0.06 -24.76
CA LEU A 317 -13.26 -0.76 -25.44
C LEU A 317 -13.65 -0.90 -26.92
N TRP A 318 -12.65 -0.73 -27.78
CA TRP A 318 -12.73 -0.97 -29.20
C TRP A 318 -11.66 -1.99 -29.58
N PHE A 319 -12.00 -2.97 -30.38
CA PHE A 319 -11.08 -4.06 -30.75
C PHE A 319 -11.35 -4.55 -32.18
N VAL A 320 -10.32 -5.10 -32.79
CA VAL A 320 -10.43 -5.74 -34.09
C VAL A 320 -10.74 -7.21 -33.93
N GLU A 321 -11.62 -7.74 -34.74
CA GLU A 321 -11.94 -9.16 -34.89
C GLU A 321 -11.46 -9.62 -36.26
N ASN A 322 -10.19 -10.04 -36.33
CA ASN A 322 -9.53 -10.42 -37.58
C ASN A 322 -10.27 -11.57 -38.31
N GLY A 323 -10.62 -12.65 -37.60
CA GLY A 323 -11.32 -13.78 -38.16
C GLY A 323 -12.77 -13.49 -38.57
N ALA A 324 -13.43 -12.55 -37.88
CA ALA A 324 -14.81 -12.14 -38.20
C ALA A 324 -14.87 -10.95 -39.16
N ASN A 325 -13.77 -10.27 -39.45
CA ASN A 325 -13.66 -9.06 -40.25
C ASN A 325 -14.55 -7.93 -39.75
N LYS A 326 -14.51 -7.66 -38.42
CA LYS A 326 -15.33 -6.66 -37.73
C LYS A 326 -14.52 -5.79 -36.81
N ILE A 327 -15.08 -4.61 -36.48
CA ILE A 327 -14.67 -3.81 -35.32
C ILE A 327 -15.70 -4.05 -34.23
N GLY A 328 -15.25 -4.52 -33.08
CA GLY A 328 -16.07 -4.74 -31.89
C GLY A 328 -16.01 -3.57 -30.93
N GLU A 329 -17.12 -3.30 -30.24
CA GLU A 329 -17.25 -2.33 -29.16
C GLU A 329 -17.80 -2.99 -27.90
N LEU A 330 -17.20 -2.69 -26.74
CA LEU A 330 -17.77 -2.96 -25.42
C LEU A 330 -17.94 -1.65 -24.66
N PRO A 331 -19.15 -1.07 -24.63
CA PRO A 331 -19.42 0.18 -23.93
C PRO A 331 -19.09 0.07 -22.43
N TYR A 332 -18.64 1.16 -21.85
CA TYR A 332 -18.30 1.20 -20.42
C TYR A 332 -19.51 0.88 -19.54
N GLY A 333 -19.31 -0.01 -18.56
CA GLY A 333 -20.37 -0.41 -17.63
C GLY A 333 -21.36 -1.44 -18.16
N THR A 334 -21.16 -1.95 -19.39
CA THR A 334 -21.99 -3.00 -19.99
C THR A 334 -21.23 -4.33 -20.14
N THR A 335 -21.94 -5.40 -20.52
CA THR A 335 -21.40 -6.69 -20.90
C THR A 335 -21.87 -7.12 -22.31
N THR A 336 -22.51 -6.19 -23.03
CA THR A 336 -23.07 -6.43 -24.37
C THR A 336 -22.17 -5.80 -25.41
N PHE A 337 -21.76 -6.60 -26.38
CA PHE A 337 -20.95 -6.15 -27.51
C PHE A 337 -21.81 -5.57 -28.64
N THR A 338 -21.26 -4.56 -29.31
CA THR A 338 -21.72 -4.09 -30.62
C THR A 338 -20.65 -4.45 -31.65
N GLU A 339 -21.02 -5.00 -32.79
CA GLU A 339 -20.09 -5.41 -33.84
C GLU A 339 -20.40 -4.65 -35.14
N HIS A 340 -19.36 -4.12 -35.79
CA HIS A 340 -19.44 -3.34 -37.02
C HIS A 340 -18.65 -4.05 -38.13
N PRO A 341 -19.33 -4.69 -39.13
CA PRO A 341 -18.66 -5.32 -40.24
C PRO A 341 -17.84 -4.34 -41.08
N VAL A 342 -16.56 -4.64 -41.30
CA VAL A 342 -15.68 -3.82 -42.14
C VAL A 342 -16.08 -4.04 -43.62
N PRO A 343 -16.22 -2.93 -44.43
CA PRO A 343 -16.68 -3.03 -45.82
C PRO A 343 -15.72 -3.85 -46.73
N THR A 344 -14.42 -3.69 -46.54
CA THR A 344 -13.40 -4.49 -47.25
C THR A 344 -13.43 -5.93 -46.80
N LEU A 345 -13.67 -6.86 -47.70
CA LEU A 345 -13.67 -8.29 -47.39
C LEU A 345 -12.26 -8.82 -47.14
N SER A 346 -12.12 -9.69 -46.14
CA SER A 346 -10.82 -10.28 -45.76
C SER A 346 -9.75 -9.22 -45.59
N ALA A 347 -10.10 -8.18 -44.83
CA ALA A 347 -9.24 -7.00 -44.64
C ALA A 347 -7.91 -7.33 -43.94
N GLY A 348 -7.86 -8.39 -43.12
CA GLY A 348 -6.69 -8.72 -42.30
C GLY A 348 -6.52 -7.66 -41.23
N LEU A 349 -7.53 -7.48 -40.38
CA LEU A 349 -7.51 -6.45 -39.34
C LEU A 349 -6.42 -6.74 -38.31
N ASN A 350 -5.56 -5.74 -38.00
CA ASN A 350 -4.45 -5.92 -37.06
C ASN A 350 -4.44 -4.85 -35.97
N GLY A 351 -3.97 -3.63 -36.25
CA GLY A 351 -3.86 -2.53 -35.28
C GLY A 351 -5.15 -1.73 -35.16
N ILE A 352 -5.36 -1.11 -33.99
CA ILE A 352 -6.49 -0.19 -33.72
C ILE A 352 -6.06 0.95 -32.79
N ALA A 353 -6.50 2.16 -33.06
CA ALA A 353 -6.25 3.35 -32.24
C ALA A 353 -7.43 4.33 -32.29
N VAL A 354 -7.52 5.21 -31.31
CA VAL A 354 -8.48 6.32 -31.29
C VAL A 354 -7.79 7.57 -31.82
N GLY A 355 -8.38 8.21 -32.83
CA GLY A 355 -7.89 9.49 -33.36
C GLY A 355 -8.38 10.68 -32.54
N LEU A 356 -7.69 11.83 -32.66
CA LEU A 356 -8.12 13.10 -32.07
C LEU A 356 -9.48 13.58 -32.59
N ASP A 357 -9.85 13.14 -33.80
CA ASP A 357 -11.15 13.41 -34.41
C ASP A 357 -12.29 12.56 -33.82
N GLY A 358 -11.99 11.70 -32.84
CA GLY A 358 -12.93 10.80 -32.19
C GLY A 358 -13.33 9.58 -33.03
N ARG A 359 -12.70 9.36 -34.19
CA ARG A 359 -12.88 8.14 -34.97
C ARG A 359 -12.00 7.01 -34.44
N ILE A 360 -12.43 5.78 -34.71
CA ILE A 360 -11.67 4.55 -34.46
C ILE A 360 -10.92 4.23 -35.74
N TRP A 361 -9.60 4.33 -35.68
CA TRP A 361 -8.71 4.04 -36.80
C TRP A 361 -8.13 2.64 -36.66
N PHE A 362 -8.02 1.93 -37.77
CA PHE A 362 -7.55 0.54 -37.79
C PHE A 362 -6.78 0.24 -39.06
N THR A 363 -5.95 -0.81 -39.03
CA THR A 363 -5.18 -1.28 -40.16
C THR A 363 -5.86 -2.48 -40.82
N GLU A 364 -5.79 -2.51 -42.15
CA GLU A 364 -6.24 -3.58 -43.02
C GLU A 364 -5.02 -4.16 -43.76
N GLU A 365 -4.25 -4.96 -43.02
CA GLU A 365 -2.94 -5.48 -43.43
C GLU A 365 -2.99 -6.18 -44.78
N SER A 366 -3.91 -7.15 -44.96
CA SER A 366 -4.03 -7.94 -46.17
C SER A 366 -4.51 -7.18 -47.41
N GLN A 367 -5.11 -6.02 -47.20
CA GLN A 367 -5.65 -5.18 -48.28
C GLN A 367 -4.92 -3.86 -48.45
N ASN A 368 -3.83 -3.63 -47.69
CA ASN A 368 -3.00 -2.44 -47.75
C ASN A 368 -3.81 -1.15 -47.61
N LYS A 369 -4.66 -1.08 -46.58
CA LYS A 369 -5.50 0.06 -46.29
C LYS A 369 -5.41 0.49 -44.83
N ILE A 370 -5.79 1.74 -44.59
CA ILE A 370 -6.09 2.28 -43.27
C ILE A 370 -7.58 2.60 -43.24
N GLY A 371 -8.31 1.98 -42.33
CA GLY A 371 -9.71 2.24 -42.09
C GLY A 371 -9.92 3.27 -40.97
N ALA A 372 -10.99 4.03 -41.07
CA ALA A 372 -11.49 4.92 -40.02
C ALA A 372 -12.99 4.76 -39.88
N MET A 373 -13.48 4.56 -38.68
CA MET A 373 -14.89 4.39 -38.37
C MET A 373 -15.35 5.45 -37.37
N THR A 374 -16.50 6.06 -37.61
CA THR A 374 -17.16 6.88 -36.58
C THR A 374 -17.75 5.96 -35.52
N THR A 375 -17.92 6.45 -34.29
CA THR A 375 -18.57 5.66 -33.19
C THR A 375 -20.01 5.26 -33.51
N ALA A 376 -20.64 5.87 -34.55
CA ALA A 376 -21.95 5.47 -35.08
C ALA A 376 -21.87 4.37 -36.16
N GLY A 377 -20.68 3.85 -36.50
CA GLY A 377 -20.49 2.78 -37.48
C GLY A 377 -20.32 3.21 -38.92
N GLY A 378 -20.07 4.51 -39.21
CA GLY A 378 -19.77 5.00 -40.56
C GLY A 378 -18.29 4.82 -40.92
N PHE A 379 -17.97 4.09 -41.99
CA PHE A 379 -16.63 3.76 -42.43
C PHE A 379 -16.07 4.69 -43.52
N SER A 380 -14.76 4.88 -43.47
CA SER A 380 -13.93 5.48 -44.54
C SER A 380 -12.65 4.62 -44.63
N GLU A 381 -12.27 4.27 -45.84
CA GLU A 381 -11.05 3.44 -46.07
C GLU A 381 -10.11 4.16 -47.05
N PHE A 382 -8.82 4.06 -46.79
CA PHE A 382 -7.78 4.77 -47.53
C PHE A 382 -6.65 3.80 -47.89
N PRO A 383 -6.18 3.76 -49.16
CA PRO A 383 -5.03 2.96 -49.52
C PRO A 383 -3.75 3.48 -48.83
N THR A 384 -2.85 2.58 -48.49
CA THR A 384 -1.51 2.91 -48.00
C THR A 384 -0.63 3.46 -49.11
N SER A 385 0.46 4.09 -48.74
CA SER A 385 1.55 4.49 -49.63
C SER A 385 2.85 4.08 -48.97
N PRO A 386 3.60 3.12 -49.55
CA PRO A 386 3.33 2.36 -50.78
C PRO A 386 2.11 1.46 -50.72
N SER A 387 1.62 1.01 -51.88
CA SER A 387 0.43 0.17 -52.00
C SER A 387 0.61 -1.30 -51.56
N ASN A 388 1.78 -1.65 -51.07
CA ASN A 388 2.13 -2.96 -50.54
C ASN A 388 2.71 -2.83 -49.09
N ALA A 389 2.24 -1.86 -48.33
CA ALA A 389 2.80 -1.60 -47.01
C ALA A 389 2.60 -2.73 -46.01
N GLY A 390 1.46 -3.47 -46.06
CA GLY A 390 1.10 -4.43 -45.02
C GLY A 390 1.00 -3.76 -43.65
N PRO A 391 0.04 -2.83 -43.44
CA PRO A 391 0.02 -2.01 -42.22
C PRO A 391 -0.37 -2.86 -41.00
N THR A 392 0.41 -2.77 -39.91
CA THR A 392 0.24 -3.50 -38.65
C THR A 392 -0.13 -2.54 -37.50
N GLY A 393 0.81 -2.18 -36.64
CA GLY A 393 0.55 -1.24 -35.53
C GLY A 393 0.15 0.16 -36.03
N ILE A 394 -0.68 0.86 -35.27
CA ILE A 394 -1.17 2.21 -35.58
C ILE A 394 -1.21 3.07 -34.32
N THR A 395 -0.82 4.34 -34.44
CA THR A 395 -0.84 5.32 -33.33
C THR A 395 -1.21 6.72 -33.83
N GLU A 396 -1.77 7.54 -32.94
CA GLU A 396 -2.03 8.97 -33.20
C GLU A 396 -0.88 9.83 -32.66
N ARG A 397 -0.44 10.84 -33.42
CA ARG A 397 0.73 11.66 -33.08
C ARG A 397 0.44 12.90 -32.22
N GLY A 398 -0.80 13.25 -31.97
CA GLY A 398 -1.17 14.49 -31.27
C GLY A 398 -1.29 15.72 -32.18
N ASP A 399 -1.07 15.58 -33.49
CA ASP A 399 -1.22 16.62 -34.50
C ASP A 399 -2.31 16.33 -35.54
N GLY A 400 -3.14 15.31 -35.30
CA GLY A 400 -4.14 14.82 -36.23
C GLY A 400 -3.58 13.97 -37.35
N THR A 401 -2.44 13.32 -37.11
CA THR A 401 -1.81 12.39 -38.06
C THR A 401 -1.73 10.99 -37.44
N MET A 402 -2.40 10.03 -38.07
CA MET A 402 -2.27 8.61 -37.75
C MET A 402 -1.02 8.05 -38.41
N TRP A 403 -0.16 7.40 -37.62
CA TRP A 403 1.04 6.72 -38.09
C TRP A 403 0.88 5.20 -37.95
N TYR A 404 1.39 4.45 -38.90
CA TYR A 404 1.34 2.98 -38.93
C TYR A 404 2.68 2.38 -39.31
N ALA A 405 2.94 1.20 -38.81
CA ALA A 405 4.08 0.38 -39.23
C ALA A 405 3.69 -0.39 -40.51
N GLY A 406 4.55 -0.38 -41.52
CA GLY A 406 4.36 -1.09 -42.79
C GLY A 406 5.31 -2.29 -42.85
N GLU A 407 4.83 -3.45 -42.38
CA GLU A 407 5.62 -4.66 -42.23
C GLU A 407 6.22 -5.16 -43.56
N ILE A 408 5.37 -5.26 -44.60
CA ILE A 408 5.79 -5.75 -45.93
C ILE A 408 6.52 -4.68 -46.73
N GLY A 409 6.19 -3.40 -46.48
CA GLY A 409 6.77 -2.27 -47.21
C GLY A 409 8.11 -1.76 -46.69
N ASP A 410 8.59 -2.25 -45.55
CA ASP A 410 9.75 -1.72 -44.84
C ASP A 410 9.63 -0.19 -44.67
N ASP A 411 8.48 0.30 -44.18
CA ASP A 411 8.22 1.71 -44.02
C ASP A 411 7.42 2.05 -42.77
N VAL A 412 7.43 3.29 -42.36
CA VAL A 412 6.45 3.87 -41.45
C VAL A 412 5.61 4.87 -42.22
N GLY A 413 4.33 4.54 -42.34
CA GLY A 413 3.40 5.32 -43.10
C GLY A 413 2.56 6.25 -42.23
N TYR A 414 1.97 7.27 -42.85
CA TYR A 414 1.08 8.20 -42.15
C TYR A 414 -0.13 8.62 -42.97
N ARG A 415 -1.18 8.98 -42.25
CA ARG A 415 -2.43 9.49 -42.79
C ARG A 415 -2.98 10.64 -41.95
N SER A 416 -3.31 11.75 -42.60
CA SER A 416 -4.00 12.86 -41.91
C SER A 416 -5.45 12.54 -41.62
N GLU A 417 -5.91 12.86 -40.44
CA GLU A 417 -7.31 12.70 -40.02
C GLU A 417 -8.26 13.69 -40.72
N SER A 418 -7.78 14.89 -41.07
CA SER A 418 -8.61 16.00 -41.56
C SER A 418 -8.57 16.24 -43.06
N VAL A 419 -7.46 15.82 -43.72
CA VAL A 419 -7.27 16.03 -45.15
C VAL A 419 -6.86 14.75 -45.84
N ASN A 420 -7.20 14.62 -47.13
CA ASN A 420 -6.83 13.45 -47.92
C ASN A 420 -5.31 13.48 -48.28
N TYR A 421 -4.48 13.41 -47.27
CA TYR A 421 -3.03 13.42 -47.38
C TYR A 421 -2.43 12.28 -46.58
N GLY A 422 -1.47 11.60 -47.20
CA GLY A 422 -0.74 10.51 -46.58
C GLY A 422 0.58 10.25 -47.31
N GLY A 423 1.46 9.50 -46.70
CA GLY A 423 2.75 9.13 -47.25
C GLY A 423 3.45 8.12 -46.38
N SER A 424 4.72 7.89 -46.64
CA SER A 424 5.58 7.04 -45.80
C SER A 424 7.03 7.49 -45.80
N VAL A 425 7.78 6.95 -44.85
CA VAL A 425 9.20 7.08 -44.71
C VAL A 425 9.81 5.69 -44.69
N SER A 426 10.69 5.38 -45.64
CA SER A 426 11.32 4.05 -45.71
C SER A 426 12.25 3.81 -44.51
N VAL A 427 12.23 2.60 -44.00
CA VAL A 427 13.19 2.12 -43.00
C VAL A 427 14.50 1.78 -43.68
N PRO A 428 15.68 2.20 -43.14
CA PRO A 428 16.95 1.96 -43.77
C PRO A 428 17.36 0.49 -43.95
N THR A 429 16.98 -0.36 -42.99
CA THR A 429 17.25 -1.81 -43.07
C THR A 429 16.19 -2.49 -43.92
N ALA A 430 16.62 -3.24 -44.93
CA ALA A 430 15.73 -4.04 -45.78
C ALA A 430 15.28 -5.30 -45.06
N ASN A 431 14.03 -5.70 -45.28
CA ASN A 431 13.33 -6.77 -44.57
C ASN A 431 13.38 -6.57 -43.05
N ALA A 432 13.14 -5.35 -42.60
CA ALA A 432 13.14 -4.98 -41.21
C ALA A 432 11.84 -5.44 -40.49
N GLU A 433 10.75 -5.56 -41.26
CA GLU A 433 9.42 -5.94 -40.80
C GLU A 433 8.96 -5.05 -39.60
N PRO A 434 8.71 -3.74 -39.82
CA PRO A 434 8.18 -2.87 -38.78
C PRO A 434 6.83 -3.37 -38.28
N PHE A 435 6.66 -3.51 -36.94
CA PHE A 435 5.42 -4.05 -36.37
C PHE A 435 4.70 -3.06 -35.44
N GLY A 436 5.28 -2.70 -34.32
CA GLY A 436 4.73 -1.75 -33.36
C GLY A 436 5.18 -0.32 -33.65
N VAL A 437 4.31 0.65 -33.38
CA VAL A 437 4.60 2.08 -33.53
C VAL A 437 4.03 2.86 -32.37
N ALA A 438 4.79 3.79 -31.80
CA ALA A 438 4.37 4.68 -30.71
C ALA A 438 5.00 6.06 -30.83
N VAL A 439 4.29 7.06 -30.33
CA VAL A 439 4.83 8.41 -30.14
C VAL A 439 5.59 8.48 -28.83
N GLY A 440 6.75 9.10 -28.85
CA GLY A 440 7.56 9.33 -27.67
C GLY A 440 8.11 10.78 -27.65
N PRO A 441 8.93 11.15 -26.65
CA PRO A 441 9.32 12.53 -26.39
C PRO A 441 9.96 13.27 -27.55
N ASN A 442 10.69 12.55 -28.42
CA ASN A 442 11.51 13.18 -29.47
C ASN A 442 11.03 12.84 -30.89
N GLY A 443 9.99 12.07 -31.05
CA GLY A 443 9.51 11.61 -32.35
C GLY A 443 8.66 10.36 -32.32
N LEU A 444 8.65 9.68 -33.45
CA LEU A 444 7.97 8.41 -33.62
C LEU A 444 8.99 7.27 -33.42
N TYR A 445 8.61 6.29 -32.61
CA TYR A 445 9.39 5.08 -32.34
C TYR A 445 8.66 3.88 -32.92
N PHE A 446 9.41 2.93 -33.45
CA PHE A 446 8.85 1.71 -34.01
C PHE A 446 9.80 0.52 -33.81
N THR A 447 9.23 -0.65 -33.76
CA THR A 447 9.98 -1.90 -33.69
C THR A 447 10.26 -2.44 -35.09
N GLU A 448 11.42 -3.06 -35.26
CA GLU A 448 11.85 -3.73 -36.49
C GLU A 448 12.07 -5.22 -36.15
N GLY A 449 10.98 -6.01 -36.31
CA GLY A 449 10.88 -7.37 -35.79
C GLY A 449 11.97 -8.31 -36.27
N GLU A 450 12.20 -8.40 -37.59
CA GLU A 450 13.23 -9.27 -38.18
C GLU A 450 14.64 -8.67 -38.09
N ALA A 451 14.76 -7.33 -38.06
CA ALA A 451 16.05 -6.68 -37.93
C ALA A 451 16.56 -6.63 -36.47
N GLY A 452 15.73 -6.90 -35.48
CA GLY A 452 16.09 -6.83 -34.05
C GLY A 452 16.50 -5.43 -33.62
N LYS A 453 15.77 -4.40 -34.03
CA LYS A 453 16.11 -3.00 -33.79
C LYS A 453 14.91 -2.18 -33.30
N ILE A 454 15.21 -1.01 -32.74
CA ILE A 454 14.27 0.07 -32.49
C ILE A 454 14.60 1.22 -33.45
N GLY A 455 13.64 1.56 -34.31
CA GLY A 455 13.72 2.71 -35.20
C GLY A 455 13.17 3.98 -34.53
N VAL A 456 13.78 5.13 -34.82
CA VAL A 456 13.38 6.44 -34.31
C VAL A 456 13.32 7.45 -35.46
N LEU A 457 12.12 7.92 -35.79
CA LEU A 457 11.92 9.03 -36.71
C LEU A 457 11.76 10.33 -35.93
N PHE A 458 12.87 11.06 -35.77
CA PHE A 458 12.84 12.33 -35.06
C PHE A 458 11.98 13.38 -35.78
N VAL A 459 11.42 14.32 -35.01
CA VAL A 459 10.62 15.40 -35.58
C VAL A 459 11.44 16.19 -36.60
N GLY A 460 10.93 16.26 -37.85
CA GLY A 460 11.59 16.97 -38.96
C GLY A 460 12.70 16.18 -39.68
N ALA A 461 12.99 14.94 -39.27
CA ALA A 461 13.91 14.07 -40.01
C ALA A 461 13.23 13.45 -41.24
N SER A 462 14.01 13.17 -42.27
CA SER A 462 13.55 12.51 -43.50
C SER A 462 13.90 11.02 -43.55
N SER A 463 14.63 10.52 -42.56
CA SER A 463 15.03 9.11 -42.44
C SER A 463 15.11 8.75 -40.95
N PRO A 464 14.70 7.54 -40.55
CA PRO A 464 14.83 7.06 -39.18
C PRO A 464 16.31 6.81 -38.81
N ALA A 465 16.61 6.92 -37.52
CA ALA A 465 17.80 6.34 -36.90
C ALA A 465 17.42 4.95 -36.34
N GLU A 466 18.31 3.98 -36.49
CA GLU A 466 18.11 2.62 -36.04
C GLU A 466 19.07 2.24 -34.91
N HIS A 467 18.57 1.54 -33.91
CA HIS A 467 19.30 1.12 -32.72
C HIS A 467 19.14 -0.38 -32.49
N ALA A 468 20.23 -1.13 -32.68
CA ALA A 468 20.24 -2.57 -32.52
C ALA A 468 20.05 -2.98 -31.04
N ILE A 469 19.24 -3.99 -30.81
CA ILE A 469 19.12 -4.65 -29.51
C ILE A 469 20.34 -5.53 -29.34
N THR A 470 21.07 -5.34 -28.23
CA THR A 470 22.28 -6.13 -27.94
C THR A 470 21.96 -7.10 -26.82
N LEU A 471 21.98 -8.38 -27.13
CA LEU A 471 21.68 -9.45 -26.18
C LEU A 471 22.81 -9.67 -25.18
N PRO A 472 22.51 -10.15 -23.97
CA PRO A 472 23.51 -10.65 -23.03
C PRO A 472 24.36 -11.78 -23.66
N ALA A 473 25.62 -11.88 -23.25
CA ALA A 473 26.51 -12.92 -23.75
C ALA A 473 25.99 -14.33 -23.40
N GLY A 474 25.72 -15.13 -24.42
CA GLY A 474 25.19 -16.49 -24.27
C GLY A 474 23.73 -16.67 -24.69
N ASP A 475 23.02 -15.60 -24.96
CA ASP A 475 21.74 -15.65 -25.63
C ASP A 475 21.94 -15.73 -27.15
N ASN A 476 21.30 -16.69 -27.82
CA ASN A 476 21.48 -16.95 -29.24
C ASN A 476 20.21 -16.74 -30.08
N ALA A 477 19.08 -16.43 -29.43
CA ALA A 477 17.86 -16.09 -30.17
C ALA A 477 18.02 -14.66 -30.72
N PRO A 478 17.80 -14.42 -32.04
CA PRO A 478 17.79 -13.06 -32.55
C PRO A 478 16.66 -12.27 -31.88
N PRO A 479 16.86 -10.98 -31.52
CA PRO A 479 15.77 -10.17 -30.99
C PRO A 479 14.61 -10.08 -31.99
N GLY A 480 13.39 -10.04 -31.50
CA GLY A 480 12.18 -9.87 -32.28
C GLY A 480 11.22 -8.90 -31.61
N PRO A 481 11.56 -7.59 -31.59
CA PRO A 481 10.72 -6.59 -30.91
C PRO A 481 9.38 -6.43 -31.64
N GLN A 482 8.29 -6.38 -30.84
CA GLN A 482 6.91 -6.34 -31.33
C GLN A 482 6.18 -5.06 -30.84
N GLY A 483 5.40 -5.13 -29.79
CA GLY A 483 4.70 -3.97 -29.23
C GLY A 483 5.65 -2.94 -28.63
N ILE A 484 5.29 -1.65 -28.73
CA ILE A 484 6.06 -0.54 -28.16
C ILE A 484 5.14 0.54 -27.60
N VAL A 485 5.53 1.15 -26.47
CA VAL A 485 4.78 2.24 -25.81
C VAL A 485 5.72 3.20 -25.09
N GLU A 486 5.34 4.47 -24.96
CA GLU A 486 6.02 5.40 -24.05
C GLU A 486 5.66 5.07 -22.60
N GLY A 487 6.65 4.82 -21.76
CA GLY A 487 6.46 4.58 -20.33
C GLY A 487 6.35 5.88 -19.52
N PRO A 488 5.93 5.81 -18.26
CA PRO A 488 5.79 6.99 -17.38
C PRO A 488 7.13 7.65 -17.03
N ASP A 489 8.23 6.96 -17.29
CA ASP A 489 9.60 7.46 -17.14
C ASP A 489 10.14 8.16 -18.42
N ALA A 490 9.25 8.44 -19.39
CA ALA A 490 9.56 9.02 -20.69
C ALA A 490 10.58 8.21 -21.51
N ASN A 491 10.77 6.93 -21.21
CA ASN A 491 11.48 5.98 -22.05
C ASN A 491 10.50 5.13 -22.87
N MET A 492 10.98 4.54 -23.95
CA MET A 492 10.16 3.62 -24.72
C MET A 492 10.32 2.20 -24.18
N TRP A 493 9.20 1.53 -23.95
CA TRP A 493 9.16 0.16 -23.48
C TRP A 493 8.58 -0.72 -24.59
N PHE A 494 9.21 -1.87 -24.84
CA PHE A 494 8.81 -2.77 -25.90
C PHE A 494 8.85 -4.23 -25.46
N THR A 495 8.09 -5.05 -26.13
CA THR A 495 8.14 -6.51 -25.98
C THR A 495 9.15 -7.09 -26.95
N ASP A 496 9.95 -8.06 -26.51
CA ASP A 496 10.80 -8.88 -27.37
C ASP A 496 10.28 -10.32 -27.38
N TYR A 497 9.59 -10.65 -28.47
CA TYR A 497 8.91 -11.93 -28.66
C TYR A 497 9.87 -13.11 -28.64
N ASN A 498 11.00 -13.00 -29.35
CA ASN A 498 11.94 -14.09 -29.55
C ASN A 498 12.80 -14.38 -28.31
N THR A 499 13.18 -13.35 -27.56
CA THR A 499 14.02 -13.48 -26.36
C THR A 499 13.20 -13.66 -25.10
N SER A 500 11.88 -13.52 -25.17
CA SER A 500 10.99 -13.53 -24.00
C SER A 500 11.40 -12.49 -22.97
N ALA A 501 11.54 -11.26 -23.40
CA ALA A 501 11.95 -10.13 -22.56
C ALA A 501 11.08 -8.89 -22.79
N ILE A 502 11.15 -7.96 -21.86
CA ILE A 502 10.64 -6.60 -22.02
C ILE A 502 11.84 -5.67 -22.12
N GLY A 503 11.94 -4.96 -23.23
CA GLY A 503 13.01 -4.02 -23.47
C GLY A 503 12.63 -2.59 -23.05
N ARG A 504 13.62 -1.84 -22.59
CA ARG A 504 13.52 -0.40 -22.34
C ARG A 504 14.57 0.34 -23.14
N PHE A 505 14.13 1.20 -24.06
CA PHE A 505 14.95 2.13 -24.82
C PHE A 505 14.99 3.49 -24.13
N SER A 506 16.17 3.93 -23.73
CA SER A 506 16.36 5.25 -23.13
C SER A 506 16.34 6.36 -24.18
N THR A 507 15.34 7.24 -24.10
CA THR A 507 15.19 8.38 -25.02
C THR A 507 16.27 9.46 -24.85
N SER A 508 17.03 9.44 -23.74
CA SER A 508 18.08 10.40 -23.43
C SER A 508 19.45 10.05 -24.02
N ASN A 509 19.76 8.74 -24.14
CA ASN A 509 21.07 8.27 -24.57
C ASN A 509 21.05 7.07 -25.54
N SER A 510 19.87 6.66 -25.97
CA SER A 510 19.60 5.54 -26.88
C SER A 510 20.13 4.17 -26.40
N SER A 511 20.35 4.00 -25.09
CA SER A 511 20.71 2.68 -24.54
C SER A 511 19.48 1.79 -24.42
N ILE A 512 19.67 0.49 -24.65
CA ILE A 512 18.63 -0.52 -24.49
C ILE A 512 19.01 -1.44 -23.33
N VAL A 513 18.02 -1.76 -22.49
CA VAL A 513 18.12 -2.74 -21.40
C VAL A 513 16.93 -3.69 -21.51
N GLU A 514 17.17 -4.98 -21.38
CA GLU A 514 16.14 -6.00 -21.40
C GLU A 514 15.96 -6.66 -20.04
N TYR A 515 14.71 -6.98 -19.73
CA TYR A 515 14.25 -7.64 -18.51
C TYR A 515 13.58 -8.95 -18.91
N PRO A 516 14.24 -10.11 -18.68
CA PRO A 516 13.67 -11.41 -19.03
C PRO A 516 12.34 -11.67 -18.27
N THR A 517 11.36 -12.22 -18.97
CA THR A 517 10.12 -12.65 -18.34
C THR A 517 10.37 -13.83 -17.39
N PRO A 518 9.68 -13.93 -16.23
CA PRO A 518 9.81 -15.07 -15.33
C PRO A 518 9.48 -16.41 -15.98
N THR A 519 8.52 -16.42 -16.93
CA THR A 519 8.19 -17.61 -17.73
C THR A 519 9.05 -17.65 -19.00
N PRO A 520 9.90 -18.65 -19.17
CA PRO A 520 10.70 -18.78 -20.40
C PRO A 520 9.81 -19.11 -21.61
N ASN A 521 10.19 -18.62 -22.78
CA ASN A 521 9.45 -18.79 -24.04
C ASN A 521 7.99 -18.29 -23.96
N ALA A 522 7.77 -17.23 -23.19
CA ALA A 522 6.45 -16.62 -23.00
C ALA A 522 5.97 -15.88 -24.27
N ALA A 523 6.91 -15.47 -25.13
CA ALA A 523 6.68 -14.75 -26.39
C ALA A 523 5.83 -13.48 -26.20
N PRO A 524 6.31 -12.46 -25.44
CA PRO A 524 5.53 -11.26 -25.19
C PRO A 524 5.28 -10.47 -26.48
N GLU A 525 4.03 -10.01 -26.69
CA GLU A 525 3.62 -9.45 -27.99
C GLU A 525 3.16 -7.99 -27.90
N TYR A 526 2.12 -7.65 -27.14
CA TYR A 526 1.61 -6.29 -26.98
C TYR A 526 1.92 -5.74 -25.59
N ILE A 527 2.07 -4.40 -25.50
CA ILE A 527 2.36 -3.69 -24.28
C ILE A 527 1.54 -2.39 -24.20
N THR A 528 1.10 -2.02 -23.00
CA THR A 528 0.35 -0.79 -22.73
C THR A 528 0.72 -0.21 -21.37
N VAL A 529 0.40 1.08 -21.14
CA VAL A 529 0.68 1.77 -19.87
C VAL A 529 -0.55 1.73 -18.96
N ASP A 530 -0.31 1.52 -17.65
CA ASP A 530 -1.31 1.63 -16.60
C ASP A 530 -1.32 3.05 -16.02
N PRO A 531 -2.48 3.60 -15.65
CA PRO A 531 -2.57 4.86 -14.91
C PRO A 531 -1.76 4.92 -13.61
N ASP A 532 -1.40 3.78 -13.02
CA ASP A 532 -0.56 3.70 -11.82
C ASP A 532 0.95 3.83 -12.09
N GLY A 533 1.37 3.93 -13.35
CA GLY A 533 2.75 4.11 -13.75
C GLY A 533 3.53 2.82 -13.99
N ALA A 534 2.87 1.69 -14.18
CA ALA A 534 3.48 0.47 -14.68
C ALA A 534 3.09 0.19 -16.14
N MET A 535 3.68 -0.81 -16.75
CA MET A 535 3.29 -1.30 -18.07
C MET A 535 2.73 -2.72 -17.94
N TRP A 536 1.74 -3.03 -18.75
CA TRP A 536 1.17 -4.35 -18.89
C TRP A 536 1.47 -4.92 -20.28
N PHE A 537 1.76 -6.21 -20.35
CA PHE A 537 2.07 -6.88 -21.59
C PHE A 537 1.41 -8.26 -21.64
N THR A 538 1.21 -8.78 -22.85
CA THR A 538 0.67 -10.11 -23.09
C THR A 538 1.78 -11.12 -23.30
N GLU A 539 1.51 -12.38 -22.92
CA GLU A 539 2.38 -13.54 -23.09
C GLU A 539 1.57 -14.68 -23.74
N PRO A 540 1.33 -14.61 -25.06
CA PRO A 540 0.46 -15.55 -25.76
C PRO A 540 0.85 -17.02 -25.59
N ALA A 541 2.14 -17.35 -25.68
CA ALA A 541 2.60 -18.72 -25.57
C ALA A 541 2.46 -19.31 -24.15
N ALA A 542 2.45 -18.43 -23.11
CA ALA A 542 2.29 -18.82 -21.72
C ALA A 542 0.84 -18.76 -21.22
N ASN A 543 -0.09 -18.19 -22.00
CA ASN A 543 -1.45 -17.86 -21.57
C ASN A 543 -1.44 -17.01 -20.30
N LYS A 544 -0.58 -15.99 -20.27
CA LYS A 544 -0.42 -15.06 -19.16
C LYS A 544 -0.45 -13.60 -19.64
N ILE A 545 -0.57 -12.72 -18.70
CA ILE A 545 -0.25 -11.31 -18.86
C ILE A 545 0.77 -10.90 -17.80
N GLY A 546 1.73 -10.07 -18.16
CA GLY A 546 2.76 -9.57 -17.28
C GLY A 546 2.53 -8.10 -16.95
N ARG A 547 2.99 -7.69 -15.77
CA ARG A 547 3.09 -6.31 -15.34
C ARG A 547 4.54 -5.99 -15.00
N ILE A 548 5.08 -4.94 -15.59
CA ILE A 548 6.45 -4.47 -15.32
C ILE A 548 6.44 -3.05 -14.79
N THR A 549 7.18 -2.80 -13.73
CA THR A 549 7.41 -1.47 -13.16
C THR A 549 8.66 -0.81 -13.80
N THR A 550 8.81 0.50 -13.67
CA THR A 550 9.94 1.24 -14.29
C THR A 550 11.31 0.85 -13.73
N ASP A 551 11.39 0.15 -12.61
CA ASP A 551 12.61 -0.45 -12.05
C ASP A 551 12.93 -1.84 -12.62
N GLY A 552 12.04 -2.39 -13.48
CA GLY A 552 12.23 -3.69 -14.13
C GLY A 552 11.66 -4.88 -13.37
N THR A 553 10.89 -4.66 -12.29
CA THR A 553 10.24 -5.76 -11.56
C THR A 553 9.04 -6.27 -12.34
N ILE A 554 9.05 -7.57 -12.70
CA ILE A 554 7.97 -8.25 -13.44
C ILE A 554 7.14 -9.13 -12.51
N THR A 555 5.81 -9.05 -12.66
CA THR A 555 4.83 -9.94 -12.03
C THR A 555 3.92 -10.51 -13.11
N GLU A 556 3.70 -11.82 -13.12
CA GLU A 556 2.86 -12.51 -14.10
C GLU A 556 1.54 -12.98 -13.49
N TYR A 557 0.48 -12.95 -14.32
CA TYR A 557 -0.88 -13.36 -13.96
C TYR A 557 -1.40 -14.35 -14.99
N SER A 558 -1.78 -15.57 -14.56
CA SER A 558 -2.40 -16.55 -15.44
C SER A 558 -3.82 -16.13 -15.84
N VAL A 559 -4.13 -16.17 -17.13
CA VAL A 559 -5.49 -15.96 -17.65
C VAL A 559 -6.13 -17.27 -18.14
N ALA A 560 -5.35 -18.35 -18.19
CA ALA A 560 -5.86 -19.69 -18.48
C ALA A 560 -6.72 -20.24 -17.32
N PRO A 561 -7.67 -21.18 -17.55
CA PRO A 561 -8.05 -21.71 -18.88
C PRO A 561 -9.07 -20.85 -19.64
N SER A 562 -9.51 -19.75 -19.07
CA SER A 562 -10.64 -18.97 -19.58
C SER A 562 -10.27 -18.07 -20.76
N CYS A 563 -8.99 -17.71 -20.88
CA CYS A 563 -8.43 -16.92 -21.96
C CYS A 563 -7.20 -17.64 -22.51
N LEU A 564 -7.28 -18.12 -23.73
CA LEU A 564 -6.17 -18.76 -24.44
C LEU A 564 -5.65 -17.79 -25.49
N THR A 565 -4.32 -17.77 -25.64
CA THR A 565 -3.59 -16.89 -26.55
C THR A 565 -4.00 -15.42 -26.36
N PRO A 566 -3.67 -14.81 -25.18
CA PRO A 566 -3.91 -13.39 -24.97
C PRO A 566 -3.00 -12.58 -25.90
N VAL A 567 -3.59 -11.68 -26.74
CA VAL A 567 -2.84 -10.92 -27.74
C VAL A 567 -2.89 -9.42 -27.45
N GLY A 568 -3.96 -8.72 -27.79
CA GLY A 568 -4.07 -7.29 -27.51
C GLY A 568 -4.33 -7.02 -26.03
N ILE A 569 -3.85 -5.86 -25.54
CA ILE A 569 -4.00 -5.44 -24.16
C ILE A 569 -4.27 -3.94 -24.05
N ALA A 570 -5.21 -3.55 -23.20
CA ALA A 570 -5.48 -2.15 -22.86
C ALA A 570 -5.91 -2.02 -21.40
N VAL A 571 -5.65 -0.87 -20.80
CA VAL A 571 -6.04 -0.55 -19.43
C VAL A 571 -7.03 0.60 -19.44
N ARG A 572 -8.19 0.42 -18.81
CA ARG A 572 -9.17 1.51 -18.60
C ARG A 572 -8.65 2.51 -17.56
N SER A 573 -9.17 3.73 -17.58
CA SER A 573 -8.78 4.80 -16.65
C SER A 573 -8.93 4.44 -15.15
N ASN A 574 -9.72 3.41 -14.84
CA ASN A 574 -9.88 2.87 -13.49
C ASN A 574 -8.88 1.76 -13.14
N GLY A 575 -7.86 1.52 -13.97
CA GLY A 575 -6.81 0.52 -13.79
C GLY A 575 -7.22 -0.92 -14.14
N VAL A 576 -8.44 -1.16 -14.59
CA VAL A 576 -8.89 -2.51 -15.00
C VAL A 576 -8.24 -2.88 -16.33
N VAL A 577 -7.52 -4.02 -16.34
CA VAL A 577 -6.85 -4.55 -17.52
C VAL A 577 -7.81 -5.37 -18.35
N TRP A 578 -7.78 -5.17 -19.66
CA TRP A 578 -8.52 -5.96 -20.64
C TRP A 578 -7.60 -6.54 -21.68
N VAL A 579 -7.83 -7.79 -22.05
CA VAL A 579 -7.06 -8.50 -23.07
C VAL A 579 -7.99 -9.20 -24.05
N THR A 580 -7.56 -9.31 -25.28
CA THR A 580 -8.19 -10.17 -26.27
C THR A 580 -7.68 -11.59 -26.11
N CYS A 581 -8.56 -12.57 -26.22
CA CYS A 581 -8.26 -14.01 -26.14
C CYS A 581 -8.48 -14.62 -27.51
N TYR A 582 -7.43 -14.66 -28.36
CA TYR A 582 -7.53 -15.01 -29.77
C TYR A 582 -8.17 -16.36 -30.00
N ASP A 583 -7.62 -17.42 -29.40
CA ASP A 583 -8.12 -18.79 -29.59
C ASP A 583 -9.45 -19.06 -28.88
N SER A 584 -9.72 -18.32 -27.78
CA SER A 584 -10.99 -18.46 -27.06
C SER A 584 -12.13 -17.67 -27.68
N GLY A 585 -11.88 -16.74 -28.62
CA GLY A 585 -12.88 -15.84 -29.18
C GLY A 585 -13.60 -15.02 -28.09
N ALA A 586 -12.84 -14.39 -27.20
CA ALA A 586 -13.35 -13.68 -26.03
C ALA A 586 -12.53 -12.44 -25.70
N LEU A 587 -13.08 -11.56 -24.89
CA LEU A 587 -12.30 -10.60 -24.10
C LEU A 587 -12.17 -11.13 -22.67
N ALA A 588 -11.03 -10.90 -22.04
CA ALA A 588 -10.86 -11.14 -20.60
C ALA A 588 -10.58 -9.82 -19.86
N ARG A 589 -11.18 -9.73 -18.68
CA ARG A 589 -11.02 -8.64 -17.74
C ARG A 589 -10.24 -9.14 -16.53
N LEU A 590 -9.10 -8.51 -16.22
CA LEU A 590 -8.36 -8.74 -14.99
C LEU A 590 -8.58 -7.57 -14.03
N VAL A 591 -8.85 -7.90 -12.76
CA VAL A 591 -8.75 -7.00 -11.60
C VAL A 591 -7.72 -7.59 -10.64
N TYR A 592 -6.75 -6.80 -10.19
CA TYR A 592 -5.57 -7.23 -9.43
C TYR A 592 -5.36 -6.41 -8.15
#